data_c0d10e79606f7cfda5b27a5c80c9bd27
#
_entry.id   c0d10e79606f7cfda5b27a5c80c9bd27
#
_cell.length_a   1.000
_cell.length_b   1.000
_cell.length_c   1.000
_cell.angle_alpha   90.00
_cell.angle_beta   90.00
_cell.angle_gamma   90.00
#
_symmetry.space_group_name_H-M   'P 1'
#
loop_
_entity.id
_entity.type
_entity.pdbx_description
1 polymer ?
#
loop_
_entity_poly.entity_id
_entity_poly.type
_entity_poly.pdbx_seq_one_letter_code
_entity_poly.pdbx_strand_id
1 'polypeptide(L)'
;MSSSSNSRRQFIKQTGKAGIAMASMPIIHTFGGLQLSQEVNFVQQPLPYAYTALEPFIDAMTMELHHTKHAAGYTKNLNDACVTEKVDIKNTSITSLLASISKYSTKMRNNAGGHYNHELFWQSMQPAPASLPTGTLAKAIEKSFGSFADFQKAFAEAAKNRFGSGWAWLILNEKNELAICSSPNQDNPLMDLAETKGYPLLGLDVWEHAYYLKYQNKRPDYINAWWNLVNWKFVEDRFNANKF
;
A
#
# COMPACT_ATOMS: atom_id res chain seq x y z
N MET A 1 51.38 39.41 -21.41
CA MET A 1 51.44 38.10 -22.09
C MET A 1 50.03 37.68 -22.37
N SER A 2 49.61 37.78 -23.63
CA SER A 2 48.25 37.59 -24.09
C SER A 2 48.11 36.13 -24.57
N SER A 3 47.09 35.41 -24.13
CA SER A 3 46.69 34.14 -24.74
C SER A 3 45.27 34.25 -25.27
N SER A 4 45.17 34.19 -26.58
CA SER A 4 43.95 34.28 -27.38
C SER A 4 43.17 32.96 -27.33
N SER A 5 41.89 33.06 -27.05
CA SER A 5 40.93 31.94 -27.20
C SER A 5 40.48 31.80 -28.65
N ASN A 6 40.77 30.68 -29.31
CA ASN A 6 40.24 30.35 -30.62
C ASN A 6 38.82 29.77 -30.54
N SER A 7 37.92 30.49 -31.20
CA SER A 7 36.48 30.17 -31.27
C SER A 7 36.24 29.00 -32.27
N ARG A 8 35.38 28.05 -31.83
CA ARG A 8 34.90 26.89 -32.58
C ARG A 8 34.02 27.20 -33.81
N ARG A 9 34.02 28.45 -34.29
CA ARG A 9 33.15 28.94 -35.39
C ARG A 9 33.79 29.00 -36.78
N GLN A 10 35.04 28.60 -36.96
CA GLN A 10 35.76 28.73 -38.25
C GLN A 10 36.01 27.45 -39.02
N PHE A 11 35.43 26.28 -38.63
CA PHE A 11 35.72 25.01 -39.33
C PHE A 11 34.65 24.56 -40.34
N ILE A 12 33.65 25.38 -40.64
CA ILE A 12 32.63 25.05 -41.64
C ILE A 12 32.60 26.11 -42.75
N LYS A 13 33.63 26.17 -43.56
CA LYS A 13 33.59 26.77 -44.91
C LYS A 13 34.86 26.38 -45.66
N GLN A 14 34.85 25.22 -46.26
CA GLN A 14 35.58 24.90 -47.49
C GLN A 14 35.56 23.38 -47.70
N THR A 15 34.71 22.94 -48.55
CA THR A 15 35.04 21.99 -49.64
C THR A 15 33.77 21.83 -50.48
N GLY A 16 33.87 22.40 -51.66
CA GLY A 16 32.84 22.25 -52.67
C GLY A 16 33.24 21.18 -53.68
N LYS A 17 32.19 20.52 -54.20
CA LYS A 17 32.10 19.96 -55.56
C LYS A 17 33.04 18.84 -55.95
N ALA A 18 32.61 17.60 -55.90
CA ALA A 18 32.83 16.60 -56.94
C ALA A 18 31.70 15.61 -56.93
N GLY A 19 30.88 15.55 -57.97
CA GLY A 19 29.78 14.61 -58.10
C GLY A 19 30.29 13.24 -58.51
N ILE A 20 29.78 12.18 -57.83
CA ILE A 20 29.81 10.82 -58.35
C ILE A 20 28.44 10.24 -58.01
N ALA A 21 27.69 9.91 -59.07
CA ALA A 21 26.45 9.17 -58.94
C ALA A 21 26.76 7.72 -58.53
N MET A 22 26.31 7.31 -57.36
CA MET A 22 26.22 5.89 -56.98
C MET A 22 24.81 5.55 -56.60
N ALA A 23 24.32 4.44 -57.14
CA ALA A 23 23.01 3.88 -56.96
C ALA A 23 22.69 3.67 -55.47
N SER A 24 21.59 4.23 -55.01
CA SER A 24 21.09 4.03 -53.67
C SER A 24 20.39 2.68 -53.58
N MET A 25 21.03 1.69 -52.96
CA MET A 25 20.32 0.57 -52.39
C MET A 25 19.68 1.02 -51.07
N PRO A 26 18.39 0.70 -50.79
CA PRO A 26 17.78 1.02 -49.52
C PRO A 26 18.38 0.10 -48.43
N ILE A 27 19.16 0.68 -47.52
CA ILE A 27 19.54 0.01 -46.29
C ILE A 27 18.27 0.00 -45.40
N ILE A 28 17.61 -1.15 -45.35
CA ILE A 28 16.55 -1.41 -44.37
C ILE A 28 17.25 -1.46 -43.01
N HIS A 29 17.22 -0.34 -42.28
CA HIS A 29 17.53 -0.34 -40.85
C HIS A 29 16.35 -0.98 -40.15
N THR A 30 16.44 -2.29 -39.88
CA THR A 30 15.65 -2.93 -38.86
C THR A 30 16.07 -2.32 -37.53
N PHE A 31 15.39 -1.27 -37.09
CA PHE A 31 15.41 -0.87 -35.70
C PHE A 31 14.77 -2.05 -34.93
N GLY A 32 15.59 -2.95 -34.45
CA GLY A 32 15.23 -3.85 -33.39
C GLY A 32 14.85 -2.97 -32.19
N GLY A 33 13.57 -2.62 -32.11
CA GLY A 33 13.02 -1.97 -30.93
C GLY A 33 13.33 -2.90 -29.74
N LEU A 34 14.24 -2.49 -28.89
CA LEU A 34 14.30 -2.99 -27.53
C LEU A 34 12.91 -2.72 -26.93
N GLN A 35 12.06 -3.71 -27.02
CA GLN A 35 10.82 -3.74 -26.28
C GLN A 35 11.25 -3.84 -24.82
N LEU A 36 11.37 -2.68 -24.16
CA LEU A 36 11.48 -2.63 -22.71
C LEU A 36 10.24 -3.34 -22.21
N SER A 37 10.39 -4.60 -21.81
CA SER A 37 9.36 -5.28 -21.05
C SER A 37 9.08 -4.40 -19.84
N GLN A 38 7.91 -3.77 -19.76
CA GLN A 38 7.49 -3.13 -18.52
C GLN A 38 7.58 -4.23 -17.46
N GLU A 39 8.52 -4.07 -16.55
CA GLU A 39 8.55 -4.93 -15.38
C GLU A 39 7.23 -4.72 -14.66
N VAL A 40 6.40 -5.75 -14.66
CA VAL A 40 5.16 -5.74 -13.88
C VAL A 40 5.57 -5.92 -12.43
N ASN A 41 5.38 -4.90 -11.64
CA ASN A 41 5.73 -4.88 -10.22
C ASN A 41 4.48 -4.51 -9.39
N PHE A 42 4.45 -4.97 -8.14
CA PHE A 42 3.54 -4.37 -7.16
C PHE A 42 3.96 -2.91 -6.95
N VAL A 43 3.00 -2.00 -6.99
CA VAL A 43 3.26 -0.55 -6.91
C VAL A 43 2.52 0.03 -5.71
N GLN A 44 3.26 0.73 -4.86
CA GLN A 44 2.65 1.53 -3.81
C GLN A 44 1.84 2.67 -4.44
N GLN A 45 0.58 2.79 -4.07
CA GLN A 45 -0.27 3.87 -4.57
C GLN A 45 0.03 5.19 -3.83
N PRO A 46 -0.11 6.34 -4.51
CA PRO A 46 -0.04 7.63 -3.82
C PRO A 46 -1.16 7.73 -2.77
N LEU A 47 -0.89 8.47 -1.68
CA LEU A 47 -1.93 8.74 -0.69
C LEU A 47 -3.09 9.52 -1.34
N PRO A 48 -4.35 9.21 -0.97
CA PRO A 48 -5.51 9.95 -1.47
C PRO A 48 -5.67 11.34 -0.83
N TYR A 49 -4.75 11.74 0.06
CA TYR A 49 -4.74 13.01 0.78
C TYR A 49 -3.30 13.45 1.09
N ALA A 50 -3.11 14.72 1.44
CA ALA A 50 -1.81 15.25 1.84
C ALA A 50 -1.37 14.70 3.22
N TYR A 51 -0.06 14.66 3.49
CA TYR A 51 0.45 14.20 4.79
C TYR A 51 -0.11 14.98 6.00
N THR A 52 -0.44 16.25 5.82
CA THR A 52 -1.05 17.11 6.86
C THR A 52 -2.55 16.91 7.04
N ALA A 53 -3.21 16.16 6.16
CA ALA A 53 -4.67 16.11 6.11
C ALA A 53 -5.31 15.34 7.27
N LEU A 54 -4.54 14.52 7.98
CA LEU A 54 -5.01 13.75 9.13
C LEU A 54 -4.75 14.44 10.48
N GLU A 55 -4.19 15.65 10.44
CA GLU A 55 -4.06 16.49 11.64
C GLU A 55 -5.45 16.88 12.21
N PRO A 56 -5.61 17.01 13.51
CA PRO A 56 -4.60 16.86 14.56
C PRO A 56 -4.46 15.42 15.08
N PHE A 57 -5.06 14.42 14.44
CA PHE A 57 -5.15 13.04 14.95
C PHE A 57 -3.89 12.21 14.64
N ILE A 58 -3.34 12.30 13.43
CA ILE A 58 -2.02 11.75 13.08
C ILE A 58 -1.20 12.90 12.52
N ASP A 59 0.02 13.08 13.02
CA ASP A 59 0.89 14.18 12.59
C ASP A 59 1.51 13.94 11.21
N ALA A 60 1.81 15.04 10.52
CA ALA A 60 2.34 15.03 9.17
C ALA A 60 3.67 14.25 9.05
N MET A 61 4.56 14.36 10.05
CA MET A 61 5.84 13.67 10.05
C MET A 61 5.64 12.15 10.16
N THR A 62 4.72 11.70 11.03
CA THR A 62 4.33 10.28 11.09
C THR A 62 3.84 9.81 9.72
N MET A 63 2.92 10.54 9.07
CA MET A 63 2.38 10.16 7.77
C MET A 63 3.45 10.09 6.68
N GLU A 64 4.36 11.06 6.63
CA GLU A 64 5.44 11.10 5.64
C GLU A 64 6.40 9.91 5.84
N LEU A 65 6.90 9.69 7.05
CA LEU A 65 7.81 8.57 7.34
C LEU A 65 7.14 7.22 7.13
N HIS A 66 5.89 7.08 7.57
CA HIS A 66 5.13 5.85 7.46
C HIS A 66 4.92 5.47 5.99
N HIS A 67 4.50 6.43 5.14
CA HIS A 67 4.29 6.19 3.72
C HIS A 67 5.61 6.04 2.95
N THR A 68 6.57 6.99 3.09
CA THR A 68 7.76 7.05 2.23
C THR A 68 8.89 6.12 2.66
N LYS A 69 8.90 5.62 3.91
CA LYS A 69 9.94 4.74 4.42
C LYS A 69 9.41 3.35 4.72
N HIS A 70 8.42 3.22 5.62
CA HIS A 70 7.92 1.91 6.03
C HIS A 70 7.14 1.22 4.90
N ALA A 71 6.07 1.83 4.39
CA ALA A 71 5.25 1.23 3.34
C ALA A 71 6.02 1.06 2.01
N ALA A 72 6.80 2.08 1.62
CA ALA A 72 7.66 1.97 0.44
C ALA A 72 8.70 0.85 0.57
N GLY A 73 9.25 0.65 1.77
CA GLY A 73 10.16 -0.45 2.07
C GLY A 73 9.51 -1.82 1.89
N TYR A 74 8.28 -2.01 2.38
CA TYR A 74 7.54 -3.26 2.17
C TYR A 74 7.29 -3.52 0.68
N THR A 75 6.85 -2.52 -0.08
CA THR A 75 6.61 -2.67 -1.53
C THR A 75 7.89 -3.03 -2.28
N LYS A 76 8.99 -2.34 -2.00
CA LYS A 76 10.29 -2.65 -2.61
C LYS A 76 10.73 -4.08 -2.29
N ASN A 77 10.71 -4.46 -1.01
CA ASN A 77 11.17 -5.77 -0.56
C ASN A 77 10.26 -6.91 -1.03
N LEU A 78 8.96 -6.66 -1.23
CA LEU A 78 8.02 -7.59 -1.86
C LEU A 78 8.46 -7.89 -3.28
N ASN A 79 8.75 -6.87 -4.09
CA ASN A 79 9.22 -7.07 -5.46
C ASN A 79 10.55 -7.82 -5.51
N ASP A 80 11.50 -7.48 -4.63
CA ASP A 80 12.77 -8.21 -4.49
C ASP A 80 12.55 -9.70 -4.12
N ALA A 81 11.57 -9.98 -3.25
CA ALA A 81 11.22 -11.35 -2.87
C ALA A 81 10.55 -12.11 -4.05
N CYS A 82 9.66 -11.46 -4.79
CA CYS A 82 9.03 -12.03 -5.98
C CYS A 82 10.06 -12.46 -7.03
N VAL A 83 11.07 -11.61 -7.29
CA VAL A 83 12.17 -11.96 -8.20
C VAL A 83 12.96 -13.17 -7.67
N THR A 84 13.32 -13.14 -6.38
CA THR A 84 14.12 -14.20 -5.74
C THR A 84 13.40 -15.55 -5.76
N GLU A 85 12.10 -15.54 -5.50
CA GLU A 85 11.26 -16.74 -5.37
C GLU A 85 10.52 -17.09 -6.67
N LYS A 86 10.84 -16.38 -7.76
CA LYS A 86 10.33 -16.62 -9.13
C LYS A 86 8.79 -16.59 -9.21
N VAL A 87 8.17 -15.65 -8.51
CA VAL A 87 6.72 -15.45 -8.59
C VAL A 87 6.36 -14.82 -9.93
N ASP A 88 5.39 -15.39 -10.64
CA ASP A 88 4.84 -14.78 -11.86
C ASP A 88 3.88 -13.63 -11.49
N ILE A 89 4.45 -12.45 -11.28
CA ILE A 89 3.71 -11.24 -10.88
C ILE A 89 2.65 -10.84 -11.91
N LYS A 90 2.82 -11.19 -13.20
CA LYS A 90 1.83 -10.87 -14.24
C LYS A 90 0.50 -11.57 -14.01
N ASN A 91 0.55 -12.77 -13.45
CA ASN A 91 -0.61 -13.64 -13.23
C ASN A 91 -0.94 -13.84 -11.74
N THR A 92 -0.21 -13.19 -10.82
CA THR A 92 -0.39 -13.36 -9.38
C THR A 92 -0.85 -12.05 -8.75
N SER A 93 -2.09 -12.01 -8.27
CA SER A 93 -2.57 -10.88 -7.47
C SER A 93 -1.98 -10.92 -6.06
N ILE A 94 -1.92 -9.77 -5.38
CA ILE A 94 -1.46 -9.71 -3.99
C ILE A 94 -2.34 -10.59 -3.08
N THR A 95 -3.65 -10.65 -3.33
CA THR A 95 -4.58 -11.47 -2.54
C THR A 95 -4.35 -12.97 -2.76
N SER A 96 -4.08 -13.41 -4.00
CA SER A 96 -3.76 -14.81 -4.28
C SER A 96 -2.40 -15.22 -3.70
N LEU A 97 -1.42 -14.30 -3.67
CA LEU A 97 -0.13 -14.52 -3.02
C LEU A 97 -0.31 -14.72 -1.51
N LEU A 98 -1.09 -13.84 -0.86
CA LEU A 98 -1.40 -13.95 0.57
C LEU A 98 -2.15 -15.22 0.92
N ALA A 99 -3.12 -15.63 0.09
CA ALA A 99 -3.89 -16.86 0.29
C ALA A 99 -3.06 -18.15 0.19
N SER A 100 -1.82 -18.06 -0.25
CA SER A 100 -0.88 -19.20 -0.34
C SER A 100 0.49 -18.88 0.27
N ILE A 101 0.53 -17.96 1.22
CA ILE A 101 1.76 -17.38 1.76
C ILE A 101 2.64 -18.42 2.49
N SER A 102 2.04 -19.50 2.99
CA SER A 102 2.77 -20.61 3.62
C SER A 102 3.79 -21.29 2.71
N LYS A 103 3.64 -21.12 1.38
CA LYS A 103 4.55 -21.69 0.37
C LYS A 103 5.82 -20.85 0.16
N TYR A 104 5.89 -19.69 0.77
CA TYR A 104 6.94 -18.69 0.54
C TYR A 104 7.75 -18.40 1.80
N SER A 105 8.84 -17.68 1.63
CA SER A 105 9.72 -17.30 2.72
C SER A 105 9.07 -16.33 3.72
N THR A 106 9.65 -16.23 4.92
CA THR A 106 9.28 -15.19 5.89
C THR A 106 9.46 -13.78 5.32
N LYS A 107 10.45 -13.56 4.44
CA LYS A 107 10.63 -12.29 3.75
C LYS A 107 9.42 -11.97 2.88
N MET A 108 8.95 -12.91 2.08
CA MET A 108 7.74 -12.77 1.27
C MET A 108 6.52 -12.48 2.16
N ARG A 109 6.29 -13.28 3.20
CA ARG A 109 5.17 -13.13 4.14
C ARG A 109 5.12 -11.71 4.73
N ASN A 110 6.22 -11.26 5.30
CA ASN A 110 6.26 -9.94 5.94
C ASN A 110 6.05 -8.79 4.93
N ASN A 111 6.61 -8.89 3.74
CA ASN A 111 6.57 -7.79 2.79
C ASN A 111 5.28 -7.79 1.94
N ALA A 112 4.73 -8.95 1.59
CA ALA A 112 3.41 -9.04 0.95
C ALA A 112 2.30 -8.58 1.91
N GLY A 113 2.37 -9.02 3.17
CA GLY A 113 1.47 -8.54 4.21
C GLY A 113 1.60 -7.04 4.42
N GLY A 114 2.83 -6.55 4.61
CA GLY A 114 3.08 -5.11 4.81
C GLY A 114 2.58 -4.25 3.67
N HIS A 115 2.83 -4.65 2.42
CA HIS A 115 2.30 -3.94 1.25
C HIS A 115 0.76 -3.88 1.27
N TYR A 116 0.09 -5.03 1.37
CA TYR A 116 -1.38 -5.08 1.37
C TYR A 116 -2.00 -4.29 2.52
N ASN A 117 -1.47 -4.46 3.74
CA ASN A 117 -2.00 -3.84 4.94
C ASN A 117 -1.96 -2.31 4.85
N HIS A 118 -0.85 -1.75 4.34
CA HIS A 118 -0.70 -0.31 4.20
C HIS A 118 -1.56 0.26 3.08
N GLU A 119 -1.66 -0.42 1.91
CA GLU A 119 -2.57 0.00 0.83
C GLU A 119 -4.02 0.07 1.31
N LEU A 120 -4.47 -0.89 2.13
CA LEU A 120 -5.79 -0.86 2.76
C LEU A 120 -5.91 0.27 3.78
N PHE A 121 -4.89 0.45 4.63
CA PHE A 121 -4.90 1.45 5.71
C PHE A 121 -5.06 2.87 5.18
N TRP A 122 -4.32 3.23 4.13
CA TRP A 122 -4.40 4.56 3.53
C TRP A 122 -5.80 4.89 3.02
N GLN A 123 -6.45 3.95 2.35
CA GLN A 123 -7.79 4.16 1.80
C GLN A 123 -8.89 4.12 2.87
N SER A 124 -8.66 3.42 3.98
CA SER A 124 -9.61 3.35 5.09
C SER A 124 -9.60 4.58 6.00
N MET A 125 -8.73 5.56 5.70
CA MET A 125 -8.71 6.86 6.39
C MET A 125 -9.10 8.00 5.47
N GLN A 126 -9.59 9.09 6.06
CA GLN A 126 -9.91 10.35 5.39
C GLN A 126 -9.69 11.53 6.32
N PRO A 127 -9.58 12.77 5.81
CA PRO A 127 -9.57 13.96 6.65
C PRO A 127 -10.80 14.01 7.57
N ALA A 128 -10.59 14.44 8.82
CA ALA A 128 -11.64 14.56 9.82
C ALA A 128 -12.66 15.68 9.48
N PRO A 129 -13.89 15.60 10.02
CA PRO A 129 -14.42 14.54 10.86
C PRO A 129 -14.93 13.33 10.04
N ALA A 130 -14.69 12.14 10.56
CA ALA A 130 -15.32 10.94 10.01
C ALA A 130 -16.85 10.98 10.25
N SER A 131 -17.62 10.53 9.27
CA SER A 131 -19.04 10.24 9.47
C SER A 131 -19.21 8.96 10.30
N LEU A 132 -20.43 8.63 10.72
CA LEU A 132 -20.76 7.29 11.20
C LEU A 132 -21.01 6.34 10.01
N PRO A 133 -20.85 5.03 10.19
CA PRO A 133 -21.27 4.07 9.17
C PRO A 133 -22.78 4.18 8.94
N THR A 134 -23.21 3.99 7.70
CA THR A 134 -24.61 4.08 7.27
C THR A 134 -25.02 2.81 6.53
N GLY A 135 -26.24 2.78 6.03
CA GLY A 135 -26.70 1.76 5.09
C GLY A 135 -26.63 0.33 5.59
N THR A 136 -26.12 -0.53 4.75
CA THR A 136 -26.04 -1.98 5.02
C THR A 136 -24.94 -2.34 6.00
N LEU A 137 -23.86 -1.60 6.02
CA LEU A 137 -22.76 -1.80 6.95
C LEU A 137 -23.19 -1.47 8.39
N ALA A 138 -23.89 -0.36 8.61
CA ALA A 138 -24.41 0.02 9.94
C ALA A 138 -25.31 -1.08 10.52
N LYS A 139 -26.25 -1.60 9.72
CA LYS A 139 -27.13 -2.70 10.12
C LYS A 139 -26.36 -4.00 10.45
N ALA A 140 -25.32 -4.29 9.67
CA ALA A 140 -24.47 -5.45 9.92
C ALA A 140 -23.66 -5.30 11.22
N ILE A 141 -23.15 -4.10 11.51
CA ILE A 141 -22.46 -3.78 12.78
C ILE A 141 -23.42 -3.96 13.96
N GLU A 142 -24.62 -3.37 13.87
CA GLU A 142 -25.64 -3.51 14.92
C GLU A 142 -26.02 -4.97 15.14
N LYS A 143 -26.23 -5.74 14.06
CA LYS A 143 -26.54 -7.17 14.15
C LYS A 143 -25.41 -7.98 14.82
N SER A 144 -24.15 -7.70 14.48
CA SER A 144 -23.01 -8.50 14.95
C SER A 144 -22.51 -8.10 16.33
N PHE A 145 -22.66 -6.83 16.72
CA PHE A 145 -22.04 -6.29 17.93
C PHE A 145 -23.05 -5.63 18.89
N GLY A 146 -24.34 -5.50 18.53
CA GLY A 146 -25.38 -4.87 19.33
C GLY A 146 -25.50 -3.36 19.09
N SER A 147 -24.38 -2.64 19.05
CA SER A 147 -24.34 -1.20 18.74
C SER A 147 -23.01 -0.82 18.11
N PHE A 148 -22.98 0.39 17.51
CA PHE A 148 -21.72 0.95 17.03
C PHE A 148 -20.72 1.21 18.18
N ALA A 149 -21.20 1.61 19.34
CA ALA A 149 -20.35 1.84 20.50
C ALA A 149 -19.73 0.51 21.04
N ASP A 150 -20.48 -0.56 21.04
CA ASP A 150 -19.96 -1.88 21.43
C ASP A 150 -18.96 -2.41 20.40
N PHE A 151 -19.21 -2.19 19.11
CA PHE A 151 -18.25 -2.47 18.05
C PHE A 151 -16.94 -1.69 18.26
N GLN A 152 -17.01 -0.37 18.48
CA GLN A 152 -15.82 0.45 18.72
C GLN A 152 -15.04 -0.03 19.94
N LYS A 153 -15.73 -0.36 21.03
CA LYS A 153 -15.13 -0.90 22.23
C LYS A 153 -14.42 -2.23 21.97
N ALA A 154 -15.08 -3.17 21.31
CA ALA A 154 -14.49 -4.47 20.99
C ALA A 154 -13.26 -4.35 20.05
N PHE A 155 -13.33 -3.47 19.05
CA PHE A 155 -12.22 -3.21 18.13
C PHE A 155 -11.04 -2.54 18.86
N ALA A 156 -11.32 -1.55 19.72
CA ALA A 156 -10.31 -0.88 20.53
C ALA A 156 -9.60 -1.85 21.48
N GLU A 157 -10.34 -2.77 22.10
CA GLU A 157 -9.75 -3.82 22.96
C GLU A 157 -8.87 -4.78 22.14
N ALA A 158 -9.26 -5.19 20.94
CA ALA A 158 -8.43 -6.02 20.06
C ALA A 158 -7.13 -5.29 19.68
N ALA A 159 -7.22 -4.01 19.36
CA ALA A 159 -6.06 -3.16 19.00
C ALA A 159 -5.12 -2.93 20.20
N LYS A 160 -5.68 -2.63 21.38
CA LYS A 160 -4.94 -2.38 22.62
C LYS A 160 -4.21 -3.62 23.12
N ASN A 161 -4.90 -4.79 23.09
CA ASN A 161 -4.39 -6.03 23.61
C ASN A 161 -3.46 -6.76 22.64
N ARG A 162 -3.27 -6.29 21.39
CA ARG A 162 -2.25 -6.83 20.48
C ARG A 162 -0.87 -6.58 21.09
N PHE A 163 -0.27 -7.64 21.61
CA PHE A 163 1.08 -7.58 22.17
C PHE A 163 2.12 -7.31 21.07
N GLY A 164 2.97 -6.31 21.27
CA GLY A 164 3.99 -5.91 20.31
C GLY A 164 3.40 -5.22 19.06
N SER A 165 4.06 -5.42 17.95
CA SER A 165 3.66 -4.89 16.64
C SER A 165 2.59 -5.76 15.99
N GLY A 166 1.67 -5.14 15.27
CA GLY A 166 0.62 -5.86 14.56
C GLY A 166 -0.52 -4.96 14.12
N TRP A 167 -1.67 -5.58 13.88
CA TRP A 167 -2.85 -4.94 13.33
C TRP A 167 -4.11 -5.40 14.05
N ALA A 168 -5.10 -4.53 14.11
CA ALA A 168 -6.48 -4.89 14.45
C ALA A 168 -7.37 -4.79 13.21
N TRP A 169 -8.34 -5.70 13.07
CA TRP A 169 -9.14 -5.87 11.87
C TRP A 169 -10.62 -5.96 12.16
N LEU A 170 -11.43 -5.29 11.32
CA LEU A 170 -12.82 -5.67 11.06
C LEU A 170 -12.81 -6.52 9.79
N ILE A 171 -13.37 -7.71 9.84
CA ILE A 171 -13.41 -8.66 8.73
C ILE A 171 -14.83 -9.11 8.42
N LEU A 172 -15.01 -9.55 7.18
CA LEU A 172 -16.13 -10.39 6.79
C LEU A 172 -15.64 -11.84 6.77
N ASN A 173 -16.20 -12.70 7.63
CA ASN A 173 -15.82 -14.10 7.71
C ASN A 173 -16.49 -14.95 6.60
N GLU A 174 -16.14 -16.23 6.52
CA GLU A 174 -16.68 -17.16 5.50
C GLU A 174 -18.20 -17.35 5.59
N LYS A 175 -18.83 -16.98 6.71
CA LYS A 175 -20.30 -17.00 6.92
C LYS A 175 -20.96 -15.69 6.56
N ASN A 176 -20.23 -14.74 5.97
CA ASN A 176 -20.68 -13.37 5.70
C ASN A 176 -21.12 -12.60 6.97
N GLU A 177 -20.45 -12.87 8.08
CA GLU A 177 -20.66 -12.18 9.35
C GLU A 177 -19.47 -11.29 9.66
N LEU A 178 -19.73 -10.14 10.26
CA LEU A 178 -18.68 -9.26 10.76
C LEU A 178 -18.02 -9.84 12.00
N ALA A 179 -16.69 -9.85 12.01
CA ALA A 179 -15.89 -10.26 13.15
C ALA A 179 -14.71 -9.31 13.35
N ILE A 180 -14.21 -9.27 14.59
CA ILE A 180 -13.02 -8.52 14.98
C ILE A 180 -11.91 -9.51 15.31
N CYS A 181 -10.70 -9.24 14.81
CA CYS A 181 -9.51 -9.99 15.18
C CYS A 181 -8.28 -9.09 15.23
N SER A 182 -7.15 -9.63 15.64
CA SER A 182 -5.86 -8.98 15.53
C SER A 182 -4.81 -9.97 15.04
N SER A 183 -3.77 -9.47 14.35
CA SER A 183 -2.68 -10.29 13.86
C SER A 183 -1.32 -9.70 14.25
N PRO A 184 -0.27 -10.53 14.45
CA PRO A 184 1.07 -10.06 14.75
C PRO A 184 1.78 -9.57 13.49
N ASN A 185 2.77 -8.71 13.67
CA ASN A 185 3.66 -8.22 12.63
C ASN A 185 2.89 -7.68 11.42
N GLN A 186 3.16 -8.22 10.22
CA GLN A 186 2.45 -7.85 9.00
C GLN A 186 1.47 -8.94 8.51
N ASP A 187 1.15 -9.90 9.37
CA ASP A 187 0.13 -10.88 9.06
C ASP A 187 -1.25 -10.23 8.92
N ASN A 188 -2.09 -10.84 8.09
CA ASN A 188 -3.47 -10.38 7.91
C ASN A 188 -4.44 -11.54 7.67
N PRO A 189 -5.75 -11.31 7.78
CA PRO A 189 -6.77 -12.36 7.69
C PRO A 189 -6.91 -13.05 6.33
N LEU A 190 -6.27 -12.56 5.26
CA LEU A 190 -6.24 -13.22 3.95
C LEU A 190 -5.23 -14.37 3.88
N MET A 191 -4.29 -14.42 4.80
CA MET A 191 -3.22 -15.41 4.79
C MET A 191 -3.77 -16.80 5.13
N ASP A 192 -3.27 -17.83 4.41
CA ASP A 192 -3.59 -19.23 4.73
C ASP A 192 -3.08 -19.65 6.12
N LEU A 193 -2.11 -18.94 6.67
CA LEU A 193 -1.55 -19.10 8.02
C LEU A 193 -2.31 -18.30 9.10
N ALA A 194 -3.30 -17.48 8.73
CA ALA A 194 -4.02 -16.65 9.70
C ALA A 194 -4.81 -17.50 10.69
N GLU A 195 -4.74 -17.17 11.96
CA GLU A 195 -5.54 -17.77 13.01
C GLU A 195 -7.03 -17.50 12.80
N THR A 196 -7.36 -16.25 12.44
CA THR A 196 -8.72 -15.85 12.06
C THR A 196 -8.70 -15.41 10.61
N LYS A 197 -9.41 -16.15 9.76
CA LYS A 197 -9.51 -15.89 8.31
C LYS A 197 -10.75 -15.08 7.99
N GLY A 198 -10.64 -14.26 6.96
CA GLY A 198 -11.73 -13.47 6.42
C GLY A 198 -11.25 -12.36 5.52
N TYR A 199 -12.20 -11.66 4.91
CA TYR A 199 -11.89 -10.52 4.04
C TYR A 199 -11.76 -9.24 4.88
N PRO A 200 -10.59 -8.57 4.90
CA PRO A 200 -10.39 -7.36 5.69
C PRO A 200 -11.20 -6.20 5.12
N LEU A 201 -12.06 -5.62 5.94
CA LEU A 201 -12.86 -4.44 5.62
C LEU A 201 -12.18 -3.16 6.11
N LEU A 202 -11.61 -3.22 7.32
CA LEU A 202 -10.95 -2.13 8.01
C LEU A 202 -9.74 -2.67 8.77
N GLY A 203 -8.62 -1.98 8.70
CA GLY A 203 -7.40 -2.31 9.43
C GLY A 203 -6.87 -1.11 10.20
N LEU A 204 -6.40 -1.32 11.43
CA LEU A 204 -5.68 -0.34 12.22
C LEU A 204 -4.27 -0.84 12.50
N ASP A 205 -3.28 -0.06 12.06
CA ASP A 205 -1.88 -0.29 12.36
C ASP A 205 -1.59 0.06 13.83
N VAL A 206 -1.12 -0.93 14.59
CA VAL A 206 -0.68 -0.73 15.99
C VAL A 206 0.83 -0.97 16.17
N TRP A 207 1.58 -0.99 15.08
CA TRP A 207 3.03 -0.82 15.14
C TRP A 207 3.37 0.55 15.73
N GLU A 208 4.43 0.64 16.51
CA GLU A 208 4.81 1.90 17.16
C GLU A 208 5.12 3.02 16.14
N HIS A 209 5.65 2.68 14.97
CA HIS A 209 5.93 3.67 13.92
C HIS A 209 4.67 4.42 13.44
N ALA A 210 3.47 3.85 13.62
CA ALA A 210 2.22 4.48 13.22
C ALA A 210 1.77 5.59 14.16
N TYR A 211 2.31 5.66 15.40
CA TYR A 211 1.79 6.59 16.41
C TYR A 211 2.82 7.18 17.39
N TYR A 212 4.06 6.65 17.43
CA TYR A 212 5.00 6.95 18.51
C TYR A 212 5.43 8.41 18.56
N LEU A 213 5.59 9.08 17.42
CA LEU A 213 6.01 10.51 17.40
C LEU A 213 5.03 11.41 18.13
N LYS A 214 3.72 11.13 18.01
CA LYS A 214 2.67 11.95 18.62
C LYS A 214 2.20 11.42 19.97
N TYR A 215 2.06 10.11 20.10
CA TYR A 215 1.41 9.49 21.27
C TYR A 215 2.37 8.75 22.19
N GLN A 216 3.63 8.56 21.82
CA GLN A 216 4.62 7.77 22.52
C GLN A 216 4.05 6.40 22.93
N ASN A 217 4.13 6.05 24.21
CA ASN A 217 3.62 4.78 24.73
C ASN A 217 2.09 4.72 24.91
N LYS A 218 1.38 5.80 24.55
CA LYS A 218 -0.07 5.92 24.78
C LYS A 218 -0.87 5.37 23.58
N ARG A 219 -0.67 4.09 23.25
CA ARG A 219 -1.45 3.41 22.19
C ARG A 219 -2.97 3.61 22.33
N PRO A 220 -3.58 3.55 23.52
CA PRO A 220 -5.02 3.81 23.66
C PRO A 220 -5.47 5.19 23.17
N ASP A 221 -4.66 6.23 23.38
CA ASP A 221 -5.00 7.58 22.93
C ASP A 221 -4.97 7.68 21.40
N TYR A 222 -3.99 7.02 20.76
CA TYR A 222 -3.94 6.89 19.29
C TYR A 222 -5.16 6.16 18.75
N ILE A 223 -5.54 5.01 19.34
CA ILE A 223 -6.71 4.24 18.92
C ILE A 223 -7.97 5.10 18.99
N ASN A 224 -8.15 5.83 20.10
CA ASN A 224 -9.30 6.72 20.28
C ASN A 224 -9.31 7.88 19.28
N ALA A 225 -8.15 8.47 19.00
CA ALA A 225 -8.03 9.56 18.03
C ALA A 225 -8.31 9.09 16.58
N TRP A 226 -7.85 7.89 16.22
CA TRP A 226 -7.99 7.34 14.88
C TRP A 226 -9.44 7.18 14.41
N TRP A 227 -10.41 6.95 15.32
CA TRP A 227 -11.83 6.85 14.95
C TRP A 227 -12.38 8.09 14.24
N ASN A 228 -11.77 9.26 14.44
CA ASN A 228 -12.13 10.50 13.74
C ASN A 228 -11.73 10.51 12.26
N LEU A 229 -10.94 9.55 11.83
CA LEU A 229 -10.34 9.48 10.49
C LEU A 229 -10.93 8.38 9.62
N VAL A 230 -11.76 7.46 10.17
CA VAL A 230 -12.24 6.29 9.42
C VAL A 230 -13.10 6.70 8.23
N ASN A 231 -12.71 6.24 7.04
CA ASN A 231 -13.47 6.41 5.80
C ASN A 231 -14.55 5.33 5.70
N TRP A 232 -15.68 5.55 6.38
CA TRP A 232 -16.78 4.58 6.42
C TRP A 232 -17.39 4.29 5.05
N LYS A 233 -17.34 5.25 4.12
CA LYS A 233 -17.78 5.01 2.73
C LYS A 233 -16.94 3.93 2.07
N PHE A 234 -15.63 4.01 2.19
CA PHE A 234 -14.73 2.99 1.68
C PHE A 234 -14.96 1.62 2.33
N VAL A 235 -15.17 1.59 3.65
CA VAL A 235 -15.44 0.33 4.38
C VAL A 235 -16.78 -0.27 3.92
N GLU A 236 -17.81 0.54 3.72
CA GLU A 236 -19.12 0.11 3.21
C GLU A 236 -19.03 -0.44 1.79
N ASP A 237 -18.30 0.24 0.91
CA ASP A 237 -18.09 -0.23 -0.47
C ASP A 237 -17.41 -1.61 -0.49
N ARG A 238 -16.38 -1.81 0.33
CA ARG A 238 -15.72 -3.11 0.51
C ARG A 238 -16.66 -4.19 1.05
N PHE A 239 -17.48 -3.84 2.04
CA PHE A 239 -18.47 -4.75 2.60
C PHE A 239 -19.48 -5.18 1.56
N ASN A 240 -20.00 -4.25 0.75
CA ASN A 240 -20.99 -4.55 -0.27
C ASN A 240 -20.43 -5.33 -1.46
N ALA A 241 -19.16 -5.10 -1.83
CA ALA A 241 -18.50 -5.79 -2.93
C ALA A 241 -18.16 -7.25 -2.62
N ASN A 242 -18.10 -7.67 -1.36
CA ASN A 242 -17.65 -8.99 -0.94
C ASN A 242 -18.72 -9.80 -0.18
N LYS A 243 -19.98 -9.45 -0.32
CA LYS A 243 -21.09 -10.32 0.07
C LYS A 243 -21.24 -11.44 -0.96
N PHE A 244 -21.06 -12.66 -0.52
CA PHE A 244 -21.27 -13.88 -1.31
C PHE A 244 -22.74 -14.29 -1.29
#